data_24ceb0611b5f2dfb1e1d9c93677e9d03
#
_entry.id   24ceb0611b5f2dfb1e1d9c93677e9d03
#
_cell.length_a   1.000
_cell.length_b   1.000
_cell.length_c   1.000
_cell.angle_alpha   90.00
_cell.angle_beta   90.00
_cell.angle_gamma   90.00
#
_symmetry.space_group_name_H-M   'P 1'
#
loop_
_entity.id
_entity.type
_entity.pdbx_description
1 polymer ?
#
loop_
_entity_poly.entity_id
_entity_poly.type
_entity_poly.pdbx_seq_one_letter_code
_entity_poly.pdbx_strand_id
1 'polypeptide(L)'
;ASRTAYDLTGTLYESIPDIEESCAFVTSLGGGKLMFSGVTCARHADKEAHVSTMAGGSNLFDFFTFPLIAGDPDKVLADKGSIVISENLANTLFPDGNALGKEINLSETNALKGYYPEFQDMDVNLSVTGVFKPISKTVFYEPDIIIHIDMYHELQEEMYHGMLSLYDFSFVRVRNGADIEAISQQLTDEYRKHAKETYGPQYDASRAEVRLTAFDQIKTMSPDEAEDINSFFCNLRNGKLFGIYLIMCIFLTVVALLDYVVLTIAFSRFRIKEIATRQLLGTGRRGIIGRCFLEAFMLLMVSCIFAVLIAVAFKEPVGQILGSEIHPLSHFNEYLILAGIILIMVGLASAVPSFILSSYSAINVIKGE
;
A
#
# COMPACT_ATOMS: atom_id res chain seq x y z
N ALA A 1 9.73 21.17 21.36
CA ALA A 1 9.66 21.17 19.90
C ALA A 1 8.71 20.07 19.39
N SER A 2 8.56 18.96 20.10
CA SER A 2 7.76 17.82 19.66
C SER A 2 6.23 17.95 19.77
N ARG A 3 5.74 18.81 20.65
CA ARG A 3 4.29 19.10 20.78
C ARG A 3 3.70 19.83 19.57
N THR A 4 4.53 20.40 18.73
CA THR A 4 4.12 21.35 17.71
C THR A 4 3.27 20.78 16.59
N ALA A 5 3.54 19.57 16.11
CA ALA A 5 2.73 19.00 15.03
C ALA A 5 1.35 18.56 15.56
N TYR A 6 1.29 18.00 16.77
CA TYR A 6 0.04 17.54 17.37
C TYR A 6 -0.84 18.70 17.86
N ASP A 7 -0.27 19.66 18.60
CA ASP A 7 -1.02 20.86 19.05
C ASP A 7 -1.49 21.70 17.86
N LEU A 8 -0.73 21.68 16.75
CA LEU A 8 -1.09 22.34 15.51
C LEU A 8 -2.24 21.65 14.77
N THR A 9 -2.32 20.31 14.82
CA THR A 9 -3.38 19.57 14.12
C THR A 9 -4.77 19.88 14.66
N GLY A 10 -4.94 19.96 15.98
CA GLY A 10 -6.24 20.27 16.58
C GLY A 10 -6.73 21.70 16.30
N THR A 11 -5.90 22.69 16.58
CA THR A 11 -6.30 24.11 16.52
C THR A 11 -6.23 24.71 15.10
N LEU A 12 -5.27 24.30 14.27
CA LEU A 12 -5.12 24.86 12.93
C LEU A 12 -6.21 24.38 11.99
N TYR A 13 -6.55 23.09 12.03
CA TYR A 13 -7.53 22.53 11.09
C TYR A 13 -8.96 23.01 11.41
N GLU A 14 -9.29 23.24 12.68
CA GLU A 14 -10.58 23.80 13.07
C GLU A 14 -10.82 25.23 12.54
N SER A 15 -9.74 25.97 12.23
CA SER A 15 -9.84 27.33 11.71
C SER A 15 -10.17 27.41 10.20
N ILE A 16 -10.08 26.28 9.47
CA ILE A 16 -10.27 26.24 8.02
C ILE A 16 -11.59 25.56 7.65
N PRO A 17 -12.58 26.30 7.13
CA PRO A 17 -13.94 25.80 6.90
C PRO A 17 -14.04 24.64 5.88
N ASP A 18 -13.05 24.49 5.01
CA ASP A 18 -13.00 23.45 3.99
C ASP A 18 -12.37 22.13 4.48
N ILE A 19 -11.87 22.10 5.72
CA ILE A 19 -11.44 20.89 6.40
C ILE A 19 -12.61 20.39 7.26
N GLU A 20 -13.11 19.20 6.94
CA GLU A 20 -14.26 18.60 7.63
C GLU A 20 -13.83 17.84 8.89
N GLU A 21 -12.65 17.23 8.84
CA GLU A 21 -12.14 16.41 9.93
C GLU A 21 -10.62 16.27 9.81
N SER A 22 -9.94 16.11 10.95
CA SER A 22 -8.51 15.82 11.01
C SER A 22 -8.23 14.62 11.91
N CYS A 23 -7.19 13.86 11.57
CA CYS A 23 -6.70 12.74 12.37
C CYS A 23 -5.18 12.76 12.41
N ALA A 24 -4.63 12.70 13.61
CA ALA A 24 -3.21 12.58 13.82
C ALA A 24 -2.87 11.17 14.30
N PHE A 25 -1.75 10.64 13.82
CA PHE A 25 -1.21 9.41 14.35
C PHE A 25 0.31 9.35 14.23
N VAL A 26 0.90 8.48 15.03
CA VAL A 26 2.33 8.14 15.02
C VAL A 26 2.46 6.66 14.77
N THR A 27 3.42 6.26 13.95
CA THR A 27 3.72 4.84 13.71
C THR A 27 5.15 4.52 14.12
N SER A 28 5.37 3.31 14.64
CA SER A 28 6.71 2.84 14.94
C SER A 28 7.53 2.63 13.68
N LEU A 29 8.86 2.67 13.81
CA LEU A 29 9.76 2.23 12.77
C LEU A 29 9.56 0.74 12.44
N GLY A 30 9.81 0.36 11.18
CA GLY A 30 9.75 -1.03 10.76
C GLY A 30 10.57 -1.94 11.67
N GLY A 31 9.94 -3.02 12.16
CA GLY A 31 10.54 -3.97 13.09
C GLY A 31 10.24 -3.71 14.56
N GLY A 32 9.21 -2.91 14.89
CA GLY A 32 8.73 -2.70 16.26
C GLY A 32 9.62 -1.79 17.10
N LYS A 33 10.41 -0.93 16.45
CA LYS A 33 11.28 0.03 17.14
C LYS A 33 10.67 1.42 17.05
N LEU A 34 10.44 2.05 18.18
CA LEU A 34 10.33 3.51 18.24
C LEU A 34 11.73 4.11 17.95
N MET A 35 11.75 5.30 17.35
CA MET A 35 12.99 5.95 16.94
C MET A 35 13.96 6.04 18.14
N PHE A 36 15.14 5.41 18.05
CA PHE A 36 16.17 5.34 19.08
C PHE A 36 15.86 4.55 20.36
N SER A 37 14.67 3.94 20.45
CA SER A 37 14.29 3.12 21.60
C SER A 37 14.55 1.62 21.38
N GLY A 38 14.38 0.86 22.41
CA GLY A 38 14.46 -0.60 22.39
C GLY A 38 13.26 -1.24 21.69
N VAL A 39 13.07 -2.50 21.93
CA VAL A 39 11.92 -3.25 21.43
C VAL A 39 10.79 -3.15 22.45
N THR A 40 9.62 -2.71 22.03
CA THR A 40 8.42 -2.67 22.88
C THR A 40 7.92 -4.09 23.11
N CYS A 41 7.71 -4.44 24.37
CA CYS A 41 7.19 -5.73 24.80
C CYS A 41 5.80 -5.55 25.41
N ALA A 42 4.85 -6.39 24.96
CA ALA A 42 3.53 -6.50 25.56
C ALA A 42 3.46 -7.77 26.41
N ARG A 43 3.02 -7.64 27.68
CA ARG A 43 2.94 -8.74 28.64
C ARG A 43 1.54 -8.88 29.22
N HIS A 44 1.11 -10.12 29.37
CA HIS A 44 -0.07 -10.47 30.16
C HIS A 44 0.17 -11.82 30.86
N ALA A 45 0.07 -11.84 32.17
CA ALA A 45 0.43 -12.99 33.01
C ALA A 45 1.85 -13.51 32.68
N ASP A 46 1.99 -14.79 32.31
CA ASP A 46 3.27 -15.43 31.99
C ASP A 46 3.66 -15.28 30.48
N LYS A 47 2.88 -14.54 29.69
CA LYS A 47 3.10 -14.39 28.25
C LYS A 47 3.66 -13.03 27.91
N GLU A 48 4.59 -13.04 26.96
CA GLU A 48 5.25 -11.85 26.45
C GLU A 48 5.37 -11.94 24.93
N ALA A 49 5.20 -10.80 24.26
CA ALA A 49 5.39 -10.66 22.81
C ALA A 49 6.06 -9.34 22.49
N HIS A 50 6.96 -9.34 21.50
CA HIS A 50 7.46 -8.12 20.90
C HIS A 50 6.41 -7.54 19.97
N VAL A 51 6.17 -6.24 20.07
CA VAL A 51 5.06 -5.57 19.37
C VAL A 51 5.51 -4.32 18.65
N SER A 52 4.89 -4.08 17.50
CA SER A 52 4.96 -2.81 16.77
C SER A 52 3.82 -1.90 17.25
N THR A 53 4.17 -0.66 17.60
CA THR A 53 3.24 0.30 18.19
C THR A 53 2.83 1.36 17.19
N MET A 54 1.54 1.66 17.14
CA MET A 54 0.96 2.85 16.54
C MET A 54 0.25 3.64 17.63
N ALA A 55 0.27 4.96 17.55
CA ALA A 55 -0.54 5.81 18.40
C ALA A 55 -1.46 6.66 17.53
N GLY A 56 -2.71 6.83 17.93
CA GLY A 56 -3.68 7.60 17.15
C GLY A 56 -4.66 8.36 18.01
N GLY A 57 -5.28 9.38 17.42
CA GLY A 57 -6.36 10.12 18.06
C GLY A 57 -7.59 9.27 18.32
N SER A 58 -8.49 9.76 19.17
CA SER A 58 -9.73 9.06 19.52
C SER A 58 -10.61 8.74 18.31
N ASN A 59 -10.50 9.52 17.23
CA ASN A 59 -11.25 9.34 15.98
C ASN A 59 -10.54 8.46 14.93
N LEU A 60 -9.40 7.83 15.27
CA LEU A 60 -8.60 7.04 14.32
C LEU A 60 -9.42 5.97 13.60
N PHE A 61 -10.27 5.25 14.32
CA PHE A 61 -11.06 4.14 13.79
C PHE A 61 -12.26 4.57 12.97
N ASP A 62 -12.76 5.78 13.17
CA ASP A 62 -13.81 6.40 12.37
C ASP A 62 -13.23 7.07 11.11
N PHE A 63 -12.12 7.77 11.27
CA PHE A 63 -11.43 8.44 10.18
C PHE A 63 -10.88 7.45 9.15
N PHE A 64 -10.20 6.39 9.60
CA PHE A 64 -9.72 5.28 8.80
C PHE A 64 -10.55 4.04 9.11
N THR A 65 -11.16 3.44 8.12
CA THR A 65 -11.99 2.24 8.28
C THR A 65 -11.14 1.02 8.65
N PHE A 66 -10.59 0.99 9.87
CA PHE A 66 -9.89 -0.18 10.38
C PHE A 66 -10.90 -1.26 10.78
N PRO A 67 -10.73 -2.51 10.33
CA PRO A 67 -11.68 -3.59 10.63
C PRO A 67 -11.54 -4.05 12.08
N LEU A 68 -12.43 -3.58 12.97
CA LEU A 68 -12.55 -4.09 14.33
C LEU A 68 -13.27 -5.44 14.36
N ILE A 69 -12.71 -6.39 15.11
CA ILE A 69 -13.34 -7.69 15.42
C ILE A 69 -14.18 -7.56 16.69
N ALA A 70 -13.67 -6.77 17.66
CA ALA A 70 -14.34 -6.53 18.93
C ALA A 70 -14.02 -5.11 19.42
N GLY A 71 -14.99 -4.46 20.08
CA GLY A 71 -14.92 -3.07 20.51
C GLY A 71 -15.85 -2.17 19.71
N ASP A 72 -16.08 -0.97 20.20
CA ASP A 72 -16.91 0.07 19.57
C ASP A 72 -15.96 1.11 18.94
N PRO A 73 -16.01 1.35 17.63
CA PRO A 73 -15.10 2.29 16.95
C PRO A 73 -15.00 3.67 17.62
N ASP A 74 -16.14 4.18 18.12
CA ASP A 74 -16.22 5.50 18.74
C ASP A 74 -15.62 5.54 20.16
N LYS A 75 -15.32 4.37 20.75
CA LYS A 75 -14.92 4.26 22.17
C LYS A 75 -13.59 3.57 22.39
N VAL A 76 -13.06 2.84 21.40
CA VAL A 76 -11.86 2.00 21.61
C VAL A 76 -10.60 2.81 21.97
N LEU A 77 -10.55 4.09 21.59
CA LEU A 77 -9.47 5.02 21.93
C LEU A 77 -10.02 6.29 22.64
N ALA A 78 -11.15 6.21 23.34
CA ALA A 78 -11.72 7.37 24.03
C ALA A 78 -10.90 7.81 25.25
N ASP A 79 -10.28 6.86 25.94
CA ASP A 79 -9.48 7.10 27.13
C ASP A 79 -7.99 6.88 26.88
N LYS A 80 -7.12 7.67 27.51
CA LYS A 80 -5.66 7.54 27.40
C LYS A 80 -5.13 6.17 27.82
N GLY A 81 -5.77 5.53 28.78
CA GLY A 81 -5.44 4.18 29.26
C GLY A 81 -5.90 3.04 28.34
N SER A 82 -6.45 3.35 27.16
CA SER A 82 -6.96 2.38 26.21
C SER A 82 -5.86 1.83 25.30
N ILE A 83 -5.95 0.52 25.02
CA ILE A 83 -5.13 -0.15 23.99
C ILE A 83 -6.02 -1.01 23.10
N VAL A 84 -5.80 -0.91 21.79
CA VAL A 84 -6.42 -1.79 20.80
C VAL A 84 -5.33 -2.71 20.24
N ILE A 85 -5.60 -4.02 20.19
CA ILE A 85 -4.60 -5.03 19.84
C ILE A 85 -4.99 -5.78 18.57
N SER A 86 -4.00 -6.26 17.82
CA SER A 86 -4.24 -7.11 16.65
C SER A 86 -4.80 -8.48 17.05
N GLU A 87 -5.55 -9.12 16.16
CA GLU A 87 -6.06 -10.48 16.35
C GLU A 87 -4.94 -11.47 16.65
N ASN A 88 -3.79 -11.32 15.99
CA ASN A 88 -2.63 -12.17 16.19
C ASN A 88 -2.06 -12.05 17.62
N LEU A 89 -1.96 -10.82 18.12
CA LEU A 89 -1.50 -10.54 19.48
C LEU A 89 -2.54 -11.03 20.50
N ALA A 90 -3.83 -10.80 20.24
CA ALA A 90 -4.92 -11.29 21.07
C ALA A 90 -4.86 -12.82 21.26
N ASN A 91 -4.68 -13.56 20.16
CA ASN A 91 -4.54 -15.02 20.20
C ASN A 91 -3.27 -15.48 20.94
N THR A 92 -2.19 -14.68 20.91
CA THR A 92 -0.94 -15.00 21.60
C THR A 92 -1.05 -14.78 23.10
N LEU A 93 -1.55 -13.62 23.53
CA LEU A 93 -1.64 -13.24 24.93
C LEU A 93 -2.86 -13.85 25.64
N PHE A 94 -3.98 -14.00 24.92
CA PHE A 94 -5.29 -14.44 25.44
C PHE A 94 -5.85 -15.64 24.67
N PRO A 95 -5.28 -16.84 24.79
CA PRO A 95 -5.73 -18.02 24.04
C PRO A 95 -7.14 -18.49 24.43
N ASP A 96 -7.67 -18.03 25.55
CA ASP A 96 -9.05 -18.21 25.99
C ASP A 96 -10.07 -17.33 25.23
N GLY A 97 -9.58 -16.47 24.31
CA GLY A 97 -10.42 -15.66 23.42
C GLY A 97 -11.06 -14.44 24.08
N ASN A 98 -10.80 -14.16 25.35
CA ASN A 98 -11.39 -13.02 26.06
C ASN A 98 -10.32 -11.98 26.38
N ALA A 99 -10.04 -11.10 25.42
CA ALA A 99 -9.07 -10.02 25.58
C ALA A 99 -9.68 -8.71 26.12
N LEU A 100 -10.95 -8.41 25.79
CA LEU A 100 -11.60 -7.16 26.15
C LEU A 100 -11.67 -6.95 27.67
N GLY A 101 -11.33 -5.75 28.11
CA GLY A 101 -11.35 -5.34 29.51
C GLY A 101 -10.20 -5.91 30.35
N LYS A 102 -9.28 -6.68 29.76
CA LYS A 102 -8.06 -7.14 30.46
C LYS A 102 -6.94 -6.12 30.34
N GLU A 103 -6.02 -6.13 31.28
CA GLU A 103 -4.86 -5.27 31.27
C GLU A 103 -3.67 -5.93 30.57
N ILE A 104 -2.95 -5.13 29.81
CA ILE A 104 -1.66 -5.46 29.20
C ILE A 104 -0.63 -4.50 29.77
N ASN A 105 0.50 -5.04 30.21
CA ASN A 105 1.68 -4.25 30.54
C ASN A 105 2.50 -4.02 29.28
N LEU A 106 2.76 -2.75 28.95
CA LEU A 106 3.73 -2.38 27.92
C LEU A 106 5.02 -1.93 28.57
N SER A 107 6.11 -2.51 28.15
CA SER A 107 7.44 -2.15 28.64
C SER A 107 8.43 -2.00 27.48
N GLU A 108 9.35 -1.05 27.62
CA GLU A 108 10.40 -0.80 26.65
C GLU A 108 11.65 -0.31 27.37
N THR A 109 12.79 -0.94 27.08
CA THR A 109 14.08 -0.49 27.59
C THR A 109 14.62 0.62 26.71
N ASN A 110 14.88 1.78 27.31
CA ASN A 110 15.43 2.92 26.57
C ASN A 110 16.89 2.67 26.16
N ALA A 111 17.11 2.45 24.86
CA ALA A 111 18.43 2.13 24.34
C ALA A 111 19.45 3.30 24.50
N LEU A 112 18.98 4.53 24.67
CA LEU A 112 19.82 5.73 24.86
C LEU A 112 20.16 5.97 26.32
N LYS A 113 19.59 5.27 27.27
CA LYS A 113 19.84 5.41 28.72
C LYS A 113 21.32 5.24 29.09
N GLY A 114 22.08 4.48 28.32
CA GLY A 114 23.53 4.33 28.49
C GLY A 114 24.32 5.60 28.15
N TYR A 115 23.77 6.48 27.32
CA TYR A 115 24.38 7.74 26.93
C TYR A 115 23.77 8.94 27.68
N TYR A 116 22.50 8.84 28.06
CA TYR A 116 21.71 9.85 28.75
C TYR A 116 21.09 9.22 29.99
N PRO A 117 21.76 9.25 31.15
CA PRO A 117 21.31 8.59 32.38
C PRO A 117 19.95 9.10 32.92
N GLU A 118 19.54 10.30 32.53
CA GLU A 118 18.25 10.90 32.83
C GLU A 118 17.06 10.24 32.09
N PHE A 119 17.32 9.51 30.99
CA PHE A 119 16.27 8.83 30.23
C PHE A 119 15.73 7.62 31.00
N GLN A 120 14.44 7.41 30.91
CA GLN A 120 13.75 6.35 31.63
C GLN A 120 13.28 5.23 30.69
N ASP A 121 13.11 4.04 31.26
CA ASP A 121 12.44 2.94 30.61
C ASP A 121 10.94 3.15 30.66
N MET A 122 10.20 2.65 29.66
CA MET A 122 8.74 2.66 29.68
C MET A 122 8.22 1.44 30.44
N ASP A 123 7.23 1.63 31.31
CA ASP A 123 6.48 0.56 31.97
C ASP A 123 5.08 1.08 32.31
N VAL A 124 4.08 0.68 31.53
CA VAL A 124 2.70 1.15 31.68
C VAL A 124 1.69 0.04 31.52
N ASN A 125 0.62 0.07 32.34
CA ASN A 125 -0.50 -0.84 32.22
C ASN A 125 -1.64 -0.17 31.46
N LEU A 126 -2.14 -0.82 30.40
CA LEU A 126 -3.24 -0.32 29.56
C LEU A 126 -4.36 -1.36 29.49
N SER A 127 -5.59 -0.90 29.39
CA SER A 127 -6.77 -1.75 29.29
C SER A 127 -7.14 -2.03 27.82
N VAL A 128 -7.33 -3.30 27.47
CA VAL A 128 -7.74 -3.70 26.13
C VAL A 128 -9.21 -3.30 25.90
N THR A 129 -9.41 -2.36 25.00
CA THR A 129 -10.72 -1.82 24.62
C THR A 129 -11.22 -2.32 23.28
N GLY A 130 -10.32 -2.86 22.44
CA GLY A 130 -10.69 -3.39 21.14
C GLY A 130 -9.68 -4.39 20.59
N VAL A 131 -10.15 -5.16 19.59
CA VAL A 131 -9.33 -6.08 18.80
C VAL A 131 -9.59 -5.81 17.34
N PHE A 132 -8.53 -5.59 16.55
CA PHE A 132 -8.63 -5.33 15.12
C PHE A 132 -8.04 -6.48 14.28
N LYS A 133 -8.53 -6.64 13.05
CA LYS A 133 -7.90 -7.51 12.07
C LYS A 133 -6.54 -6.94 11.66
N PRO A 134 -5.53 -7.81 11.43
CA PRO A 134 -4.29 -7.35 10.83
C PRO A 134 -4.57 -6.52 9.59
N ILE A 135 -4.04 -5.31 9.59
CA ILE A 135 -4.19 -4.38 8.46
C ILE A 135 -3.16 -4.85 7.43
N SER A 136 -3.63 -5.25 6.24
CA SER A 136 -2.70 -5.63 5.17
C SER A 136 -1.71 -4.50 4.92
N LYS A 137 -0.43 -4.85 4.69
CA LYS A 137 0.69 -3.92 4.51
C LYS A 137 0.31 -2.76 3.58
N THR A 138 0.01 -1.65 4.19
CA THR A 138 -0.38 -0.39 3.53
C THR A 138 0.86 0.49 3.31
N VAL A 139 0.68 1.79 3.25
CA VAL A 139 1.78 2.77 3.22
C VAL A 139 2.55 2.78 4.53
N PHE A 140 1.86 2.52 5.65
CA PHE A 140 2.45 2.48 6.99
C PHE A 140 2.81 1.05 7.40
N TYR A 141 3.72 0.92 8.38
CA TYR A 141 4.04 -0.37 8.98
C TYR A 141 2.83 -0.92 9.74
N GLU A 142 2.64 -2.21 9.65
CA GLU A 142 1.55 -2.92 10.32
C GLU A 142 1.74 -2.88 11.83
N PRO A 143 0.81 -2.28 12.60
CA PRO A 143 0.90 -2.29 14.06
C PRO A 143 0.38 -3.59 14.65
N ASP A 144 0.96 -4.01 15.76
CA ASP A 144 0.40 -5.04 16.64
C ASP A 144 -0.51 -4.43 17.70
N ILE A 145 -0.20 -3.19 18.09
CA ILE A 145 -0.97 -2.43 19.08
C ILE A 145 -1.19 -1.00 18.63
N ILE A 146 -2.34 -0.45 19.03
CA ILE A 146 -2.68 0.96 18.84
C ILE A 146 -3.04 1.54 20.20
N ILE A 147 -2.36 2.61 20.61
CA ILE A 147 -2.60 3.34 21.86
C ILE A 147 -3.09 4.75 21.59
N HIS A 148 -3.65 5.40 22.59
CA HIS A 148 -4.08 6.80 22.48
C HIS A 148 -2.86 7.72 22.27
N ILE A 149 -2.97 8.70 21.38
CA ILE A 149 -1.85 9.58 21.02
C ILE A 149 -1.37 10.42 22.20
N ASP A 150 -2.25 10.90 23.06
CA ASP A 150 -1.85 11.65 24.26
C ASP A 150 -1.05 10.78 25.24
N MET A 151 -1.42 9.48 25.39
CA MET A 151 -0.63 8.56 26.20
C MET A 151 0.77 8.39 25.59
N TYR A 152 0.85 8.26 24.28
CA TYR A 152 2.14 8.15 23.61
C TYR A 152 3.02 9.39 23.86
N HIS A 153 2.47 10.60 23.75
CA HIS A 153 3.21 11.83 24.04
C HIS A 153 3.66 11.94 25.51
N GLU A 154 2.80 11.53 26.46
CA GLU A 154 3.17 11.48 27.87
C GLU A 154 4.34 10.51 28.11
N LEU A 155 4.27 9.31 27.56
CA LEU A 155 5.35 8.31 27.67
C LEU A 155 6.66 8.81 27.04
N GLN A 156 6.59 9.49 25.91
CA GLN A 156 7.78 10.06 25.26
C GLN A 156 8.38 11.20 26.08
N GLU A 157 7.56 12.03 26.71
CA GLU A 157 8.04 13.09 27.61
C GLU A 157 8.75 12.49 28.83
N GLU A 158 8.18 11.44 29.42
CA GLU A 158 8.80 10.73 30.55
C GLU A 158 10.09 10.03 30.15
N MET A 159 10.12 9.37 28.99
CA MET A 159 11.29 8.62 28.53
C MET A 159 12.47 9.51 28.11
N TYR A 160 12.20 10.66 27.51
CA TYR A 160 13.21 11.47 26.82
C TYR A 160 13.27 12.95 27.27
N HIS A 161 12.43 13.36 28.24
CA HIS A 161 12.39 14.73 28.78
C HIS A 161 12.31 15.82 27.71
N GLY A 162 11.49 15.58 26.66
CA GLY A 162 11.30 16.53 25.55
C GLY A 162 12.51 16.68 24.62
N MET A 163 13.56 15.85 24.77
CA MET A 163 14.76 15.96 23.94
C MET A 163 14.55 15.44 22.53
N LEU A 164 13.61 14.52 22.30
CA LEU A 164 13.30 13.97 20.98
C LEU A 164 12.12 14.70 20.35
N SER A 165 12.32 15.13 19.10
CA SER A 165 11.22 15.57 18.24
C SER A 165 10.51 14.36 17.68
N LEU A 166 9.21 14.28 17.91
CA LEU A 166 8.37 13.23 17.34
C LEU A 166 7.80 13.69 16.00
N TYR A 167 7.66 12.75 15.10
CA TYR A 167 7.06 12.96 13.80
C TYR A 167 5.64 12.40 13.81
N ASP A 168 4.67 13.28 13.93
CA ASP A 168 3.27 12.94 13.83
C ASP A 168 2.81 13.05 12.38
N PHE A 169 2.05 12.07 11.92
CA PHE A 169 1.35 12.15 10.66
C PHE A 169 -0.01 12.78 10.89
N SER A 170 -0.32 13.80 10.11
CA SER A 170 -1.61 14.46 10.16
C SER A 170 -2.34 14.27 8.86
N PHE A 171 -3.56 13.78 8.94
CA PHE A 171 -4.47 13.62 7.81
C PHE A 171 -5.66 14.53 7.97
N VAL A 172 -6.12 15.06 6.87
CA VAL A 172 -7.31 15.92 6.82
C VAL A 172 -8.28 15.41 5.79
N ARG A 173 -9.56 15.41 6.13
CA ARG A 173 -10.65 15.19 5.18
C ARG A 173 -11.11 16.53 4.68
N VAL A 174 -10.91 16.78 3.40
CA VAL A 174 -11.22 18.04 2.74
C VAL A 174 -12.55 17.92 2.01
N ARG A 175 -13.36 18.97 2.04
CA ARG A 175 -14.64 19.03 1.33
C ARG A 175 -14.44 18.79 -0.17
N ASN A 176 -15.37 18.04 -0.78
CA ASN A 176 -15.33 17.77 -2.21
C ASN A 176 -15.37 19.07 -3.04
N GLY A 177 -14.36 19.25 -3.90
CA GLY A 177 -14.25 20.41 -4.79
C GLY A 177 -13.56 21.62 -4.15
N ALA A 178 -13.03 21.51 -2.94
CA ALA A 178 -12.23 22.57 -2.34
C ALA A 178 -10.87 22.73 -3.05
N ASP A 179 -10.35 23.95 -3.04
CA ASP A 179 -9.06 24.29 -3.62
C ASP A 179 -7.93 23.91 -2.64
N ILE A 180 -7.26 22.79 -2.94
CA ILE A 180 -6.17 22.24 -2.12
C ILE A 180 -5.01 23.22 -1.97
N GLU A 181 -4.70 24.00 -3.00
CA GLU A 181 -3.60 24.94 -2.97
C GLU A 181 -3.92 26.15 -2.07
N ALA A 182 -5.16 26.62 -2.12
CA ALA A 182 -5.65 27.67 -1.22
C ALA A 182 -5.65 27.20 0.25
N ILE A 183 -6.08 25.97 0.53
CA ILE A 183 -6.03 25.38 1.88
C ILE A 183 -4.58 25.23 2.36
N SER A 184 -3.65 24.76 1.52
CA SER A 184 -2.23 24.64 1.87
C SER A 184 -1.62 26.01 2.21
N GLN A 185 -1.99 27.06 1.49
CA GLN A 185 -1.54 28.42 1.80
C GLN A 185 -2.10 28.93 3.14
N GLN A 186 -3.39 28.73 3.39
CA GLN A 186 -4.01 29.11 4.67
C GLN A 186 -3.37 28.36 5.84
N LEU A 187 -3.14 27.05 5.70
CA LEU A 187 -2.44 26.26 6.70
C LEU A 187 -1.01 26.76 6.96
N THR A 188 -0.31 27.15 5.90
CA THR A 188 1.04 27.70 5.99
C THR A 188 1.05 29.01 6.76
N ASP A 189 0.09 29.90 6.51
CA ASP A 189 0.01 31.19 7.18
C ASP A 189 -0.38 31.04 8.67
N GLU A 190 -1.35 30.18 9.00
CA GLU A 190 -1.70 29.88 10.38
C GLU A 190 -0.56 29.17 11.11
N TYR A 191 0.15 28.24 10.46
CA TYR A 191 1.34 27.61 11.03
C TYR A 191 2.43 28.64 11.37
N ARG A 192 2.74 29.55 10.44
CA ARG A 192 3.73 30.61 10.65
C ARG A 192 3.40 31.55 11.78
N LYS A 193 2.12 31.85 11.93
CA LYS A 193 1.62 32.67 13.04
C LYS A 193 1.78 31.94 14.38
N HIS A 194 1.29 30.71 14.46
CA HIS A 194 1.37 29.90 15.68
C HIS A 194 2.82 29.59 16.07
N ALA A 195 3.68 29.27 15.11
CA ALA A 195 5.09 29.01 15.36
C ALA A 195 5.82 30.24 15.98
N LYS A 196 5.46 31.48 15.58
CA LYS A 196 5.98 32.69 16.19
C LYS A 196 5.48 32.90 17.62
N GLU A 197 4.23 32.55 17.89
CA GLU A 197 3.65 32.64 19.23
C GLU A 197 4.29 31.61 20.18
N THR A 198 4.52 30.38 19.69
CA THR A 198 5.04 29.27 20.49
C THR A 198 6.56 29.37 20.71
N TYR A 199 7.33 29.66 19.65
CA TYR A 199 8.81 29.69 19.72
C TYR A 199 9.41 31.08 19.90
N GLY A 200 8.54 32.08 19.92
CA GLY A 200 8.93 33.50 20.07
C GLY A 200 9.38 34.15 18.76
N PRO A 201 9.55 35.50 18.79
CA PRO A 201 9.78 36.32 17.59
C PRO A 201 11.13 36.05 16.88
N GLN A 202 12.04 35.31 17.53
CA GLN A 202 13.36 34.94 16.96
C GLN A 202 13.27 33.72 16.04
N TYR A 203 12.16 32.99 16.06
CA TYR A 203 11.97 31.82 15.21
C TYR A 203 11.66 32.27 13.77
N ASP A 204 12.52 31.91 12.83
CA ASP A 204 12.32 32.19 11.43
C ASP A 204 11.34 31.19 10.79
N ALA A 205 10.06 31.46 10.91
CA ALA A 205 9.00 30.67 10.30
C ALA A 205 8.83 30.94 8.77
N SER A 206 9.62 31.85 8.18
CA SER A 206 9.43 32.25 6.77
C SER A 206 9.63 31.12 5.78
N ARG A 207 10.45 30.12 6.14
CA ARG A 207 10.74 28.93 5.32
C ARG A 207 9.76 27.77 5.55
N ALA A 208 8.91 27.88 6.56
CA ALA A 208 7.92 26.85 6.82
C ALA A 208 6.85 26.89 5.74
N GLU A 209 6.56 25.74 5.16
CA GLU A 209 5.52 25.52 4.16
C GLU A 209 4.74 24.25 4.54
N VAL A 210 3.41 24.35 4.54
CA VAL A 210 2.52 23.20 4.72
C VAL A 210 1.98 22.80 3.36
N ARG A 211 2.26 21.59 2.95
CA ARG A 211 1.78 21.03 1.67
C ARG A 211 0.82 19.88 1.95
N LEU A 212 -0.35 19.94 1.35
CA LEU A 212 -1.30 18.85 1.34
C LEU A 212 -0.99 17.90 0.17
N THR A 213 -0.89 16.63 0.48
CA THR A 213 -0.65 15.58 -0.52
C THR A 213 -1.81 14.60 -0.50
N ALA A 214 -2.35 14.26 -1.67
CA ALA A 214 -3.44 13.29 -1.76
C ALA A 214 -2.99 11.90 -1.27
N PHE A 215 -3.83 11.25 -0.48
CA PHE A 215 -3.50 9.97 0.18
C PHE A 215 -3.15 8.84 -0.79
N ASP A 216 -3.80 8.80 -1.96
CA ASP A 216 -3.54 7.82 -3.02
C ASP A 216 -2.17 8.02 -3.69
N GLN A 217 -1.65 9.25 -3.70
CA GLN A 217 -0.34 9.58 -4.26
C GLN A 217 0.82 9.12 -3.37
N ILE A 218 0.62 9.02 -2.06
CA ILE A 218 1.67 8.62 -1.11
C ILE A 218 2.29 7.28 -1.50
N LYS A 219 1.49 6.31 -1.96
CA LYS A 219 1.97 4.98 -2.36
C LYS A 219 2.95 4.99 -3.54
N THR A 220 2.83 5.96 -4.43
CA THR A 220 3.56 6.03 -5.70
C THR A 220 4.65 7.09 -5.71
N MET A 221 4.75 7.87 -4.64
CA MET A 221 5.82 8.87 -4.49
C MET A 221 7.19 8.22 -4.56
N SER A 222 8.09 8.85 -5.30
CA SER A 222 9.49 8.47 -5.26
C SER A 222 10.11 8.95 -3.93
N PRO A 223 11.18 8.30 -3.43
CA PRO A 223 11.89 8.77 -2.23
C PRO A 223 12.33 10.24 -2.32
N ASP A 224 12.68 10.71 -3.52
CA ASP A 224 13.09 12.11 -3.75
C ASP A 224 11.90 13.09 -3.65
N GLU A 225 10.68 12.67 -4.05
CA GLU A 225 9.45 13.46 -3.92
C GLU A 225 8.89 13.41 -2.50
N ALA A 226 9.23 12.36 -1.77
CA ALA A 226 8.86 12.14 -0.38
C ALA A 226 9.92 12.66 0.60
N GLU A 227 10.82 13.55 0.16
CA GLU A 227 11.88 14.11 1.01
C GLU A 227 11.29 14.82 2.24
N ASP A 228 10.11 15.41 2.07
CA ASP A 228 9.33 16.04 3.14
C ASP A 228 8.51 15.03 3.98
N ILE A 229 8.23 13.84 3.43
CA ILE A 229 7.55 12.77 4.17
C ILE A 229 8.65 11.87 4.73
N ASN A 230 8.69 11.75 6.05
CA ASN A 230 9.71 10.95 6.70
C ASN A 230 9.62 9.48 6.24
N SER A 231 10.45 9.11 5.27
CA SER A 231 10.47 7.78 4.64
C SER A 231 10.77 6.63 5.62
N PHE A 232 11.27 6.96 6.83
CA PHE A 232 11.50 5.97 7.88
C PHE A 232 10.21 5.36 8.43
N PHE A 233 9.09 6.10 8.37
CA PHE A 233 7.81 5.66 8.93
C PHE A 233 6.84 5.12 7.88
N CYS A 234 7.14 5.31 6.58
CA CYS A 234 6.29 4.89 5.50
C CYS A 234 6.97 3.83 4.63
N ASN A 235 6.25 2.79 4.31
CA ASN A 235 6.68 1.79 3.32
C ASN A 235 6.37 2.32 1.91
N LEU A 236 7.14 3.34 1.48
CA LEU A 236 6.93 3.98 0.18
C LEU A 236 7.33 3.03 -0.94
N ARG A 237 6.44 2.80 -1.86
CA ARG A 237 6.75 2.11 -3.12
C ARG A 237 7.41 3.11 -4.07
N ASN A 238 8.63 2.81 -4.49
CA ASN A 238 9.29 3.61 -5.51
C ASN A 238 8.51 3.55 -6.84
N GLY A 239 7.75 4.59 -7.16
CA GLY A 239 6.97 4.70 -8.40
C GLY A 239 7.84 4.55 -9.65
N LYS A 240 9.11 4.96 -9.61
CA LYS A 240 10.08 4.77 -10.70
C LYS A 240 10.37 3.28 -10.93
N LEU A 241 10.49 2.47 -9.86
CA LEU A 241 10.66 1.02 -9.97
C LEU A 241 9.42 0.36 -10.58
N PHE A 242 8.22 0.80 -10.18
CA PHE A 242 6.99 0.31 -10.81
C PHE A 242 6.95 0.59 -12.32
N GLY A 243 7.35 1.81 -12.72
CA GLY A 243 7.50 2.16 -14.14
C GLY A 243 8.49 1.27 -14.88
N ILE A 244 9.64 0.96 -14.27
CA ILE A 244 10.64 0.06 -14.84
C ILE A 244 10.07 -1.36 -15.02
N TYR A 245 9.38 -1.90 -14.01
CA TYR A 245 8.74 -3.21 -14.12
C TYR A 245 7.67 -3.24 -15.20
N LEU A 246 6.86 -2.19 -15.33
CA LEU A 246 5.86 -2.09 -16.40
C LEU A 246 6.50 -2.09 -17.79
N ILE A 247 7.58 -1.32 -17.99
CA ILE A 247 8.33 -1.29 -19.26
C ILE A 247 8.92 -2.68 -19.56
N MET A 248 9.51 -3.35 -18.57
CA MET A 248 10.01 -4.72 -18.73
C MET A 248 8.91 -5.70 -19.12
N CYS A 249 7.74 -5.63 -18.48
CA CYS A 249 6.60 -6.48 -18.84
C CYS A 249 6.13 -6.25 -20.27
N ILE A 250 6.04 -4.99 -20.71
CA ILE A 250 5.67 -4.63 -22.09
C ILE A 250 6.73 -5.17 -23.06
N PHE A 251 8.01 -5.00 -22.77
CA PHE A 251 9.11 -5.48 -23.61
C PHE A 251 9.07 -7.00 -23.76
N LEU A 252 8.95 -7.75 -22.67
CA LEU A 252 8.84 -9.21 -22.69
C LEU A 252 7.61 -9.67 -23.47
N THR A 253 6.49 -8.96 -23.33
CA THR A 253 5.27 -9.24 -24.10
C THR A 253 5.48 -9.05 -25.60
N VAL A 254 6.17 -7.98 -26.01
CA VAL A 254 6.50 -7.72 -27.42
C VAL A 254 7.41 -8.83 -27.97
N VAL A 255 8.45 -9.23 -27.23
CA VAL A 255 9.35 -10.32 -27.63
C VAL A 255 8.57 -11.63 -27.80
N ALA A 256 7.73 -11.98 -26.82
CA ALA A 256 6.91 -13.20 -26.91
C ALA A 256 5.94 -13.20 -28.11
N LEU A 257 5.35 -12.04 -28.44
CA LEU A 257 4.52 -11.89 -29.63
C LEU A 257 5.32 -12.07 -30.92
N LEU A 258 6.53 -11.49 -31.01
CA LEU A 258 7.42 -11.64 -32.16
C LEU A 258 7.83 -13.09 -32.35
N ASP A 259 8.20 -13.78 -31.27
CA ASP A 259 8.55 -15.20 -31.31
C ASP A 259 7.38 -16.04 -31.80
N TYR A 260 6.17 -15.80 -31.30
CA TYR A 260 4.96 -16.49 -31.77
C TYR A 260 4.73 -16.26 -33.27
N VAL A 261 4.85 -15.00 -33.73
CA VAL A 261 4.67 -14.66 -35.17
C VAL A 261 5.73 -15.35 -36.02
N VAL A 262 7.02 -15.31 -35.65
CA VAL A 262 8.11 -15.94 -36.37
C VAL A 262 7.91 -17.44 -36.46
N LEU A 263 7.59 -18.12 -35.35
CA LEU A 263 7.30 -19.55 -35.33
C LEU A 263 6.11 -19.90 -36.22
N THR A 264 5.02 -19.12 -36.15
CA THR A 264 3.81 -19.36 -36.95
C THR A 264 4.12 -19.21 -38.46
N ILE A 265 4.94 -18.23 -38.84
CA ILE A 265 5.39 -18.05 -40.24
C ILE A 265 6.30 -19.20 -40.65
N ALA A 266 7.24 -19.62 -39.80
CA ALA A 266 8.12 -20.77 -40.12
C ALA A 266 7.34 -22.05 -40.34
N PHE A 267 6.32 -22.32 -39.52
CA PHE A 267 5.43 -23.46 -39.68
C PHE A 267 4.39 -23.31 -40.81
N SER A 268 4.18 -22.10 -41.32
CA SER A 268 3.19 -21.82 -42.35
C SER A 268 3.42 -22.63 -43.61
N ARG A 269 4.68 -22.93 -43.97
CA ARG A 269 5.04 -23.76 -45.13
C ARG A 269 4.40 -25.16 -45.08
N PHE A 270 4.28 -25.75 -43.91
CA PHE A 270 3.62 -27.04 -43.73
C PHE A 270 2.10 -26.94 -43.82
N ARG A 271 1.54 -25.78 -43.47
CA ARG A 271 0.09 -25.53 -43.44
C ARG A 271 -0.47 -25.02 -44.78
N ILE A 272 0.39 -24.47 -45.65
CA ILE A 272 -0.04 -23.90 -46.94
C ILE A 272 -0.86 -24.92 -47.76
N LYS A 273 -0.41 -26.21 -47.84
CA LYS A 273 -1.13 -27.24 -48.57
C LYS A 273 -2.52 -27.53 -48.00
N GLU A 274 -2.65 -27.58 -46.68
CA GLU A 274 -3.94 -27.74 -46.00
C GLU A 274 -4.87 -26.56 -46.27
N ILE A 275 -4.35 -25.32 -46.20
CA ILE A 275 -5.12 -24.10 -46.45
C ILE A 275 -5.57 -24.06 -47.92
N ALA A 276 -4.69 -24.40 -48.87
CA ALA A 276 -5.03 -24.45 -50.28
C ALA A 276 -6.15 -25.45 -50.59
N THR A 277 -6.09 -26.66 -50.02
CA THR A 277 -7.19 -27.63 -50.15
C THR A 277 -8.50 -27.14 -49.59
N ARG A 278 -8.49 -26.45 -48.44
CA ARG A 278 -9.70 -25.87 -47.83
C ARG A 278 -10.26 -24.71 -48.65
N GLN A 279 -9.42 -23.87 -49.24
CA GLN A 279 -9.84 -22.83 -50.18
C GLN A 279 -10.52 -23.40 -51.41
N LEU A 280 -10.00 -24.49 -51.96
CA LEU A 280 -10.64 -25.20 -53.09
C LEU A 280 -12.00 -25.78 -52.71
N LEU A 281 -12.20 -26.16 -51.45
CA LEU A 281 -13.48 -26.63 -50.91
C LEU A 281 -14.42 -25.48 -50.51
N GLY A 282 -14.06 -24.21 -50.83
CA GLY A 282 -14.92 -23.05 -50.64
C GLY A 282 -14.70 -22.26 -49.34
N THR A 283 -13.65 -22.56 -48.58
CA THR A 283 -13.36 -21.78 -47.36
C THR A 283 -12.84 -20.39 -47.74
N GLY A 284 -13.61 -19.35 -47.47
CA GLY A 284 -13.23 -17.96 -47.70
C GLY A 284 -12.16 -17.45 -46.74
N ARG A 285 -11.59 -16.27 -47.04
CA ARG A 285 -10.58 -15.59 -46.20
C ARG A 285 -10.99 -15.44 -44.74
N ARG A 286 -12.29 -15.16 -44.47
CA ARG A 286 -12.81 -15.04 -43.09
C ARG A 286 -12.67 -16.34 -42.27
N GLY A 287 -12.85 -17.50 -42.93
CA GLY A 287 -12.67 -18.79 -42.26
C GLY A 287 -11.22 -19.07 -41.88
N ILE A 288 -10.25 -18.64 -42.71
CA ILE A 288 -8.81 -18.78 -42.42
C ILE A 288 -8.43 -17.87 -41.25
N ILE A 289 -8.88 -16.60 -41.27
CA ILE A 289 -8.62 -15.63 -40.19
C ILE A 289 -9.22 -16.12 -38.88
N GLY A 290 -10.49 -16.60 -38.89
CA GLY A 290 -11.15 -17.12 -37.72
C GLY A 290 -10.44 -18.32 -37.08
N ARG A 291 -9.84 -19.19 -37.92
CA ARG A 291 -9.05 -20.34 -37.45
C ARG A 291 -7.75 -19.89 -36.78
N CYS A 292 -7.00 -18.96 -37.40
CA CYS A 292 -5.77 -18.41 -36.81
C CYS A 292 -6.08 -17.70 -35.48
N PHE A 293 -7.19 -16.95 -35.43
CA PHE A 293 -7.64 -16.32 -34.22
C PHE A 293 -7.97 -17.35 -33.13
N LEU A 294 -8.73 -18.38 -33.44
CA LEU A 294 -9.09 -19.44 -32.50
C LEU A 294 -7.84 -20.18 -31.98
N GLU A 295 -6.87 -20.47 -32.86
CA GLU A 295 -5.62 -21.13 -32.47
C GLU A 295 -4.80 -20.24 -31.50
N ALA A 296 -4.64 -18.96 -31.82
CA ALA A 296 -3.98 -18.00 -30.92
C ALA A 296 -4.72 -17.86 -29.60
N PHE A 297 -6.05 -17.82 -29.63
CA PHE A 297 -6.89 -17.74 -28.44
C PHE A 297 -6.71 -18.95 -27.53
N MET A 298 -6.75 -20.17 -28.10
CA MET A 298 -6.57 -21.41 -27.32
C MET A 298 -5.19 -21.47 -26.66
N LEU A 299 -4.12 -21.11 -27.38
CA LEU A 299 -2.77 -21.08 -26.85
C LEU A 299 -2.64 -20.05 -25.71
N LEU A 300 -3.22 -18.85 -25.91
CA LEU A 300 -3.17 -17.82 -24.89
C LEU A 300 -3.97 -18.20 -23.64
N MET A 301 -5.13 -18.85 -23.79
CA MET A 301 -5.91 -19.35 -22.66
C MET A 301 -5.13 -20.40 -21.84
N VAL A 302 -4.46 -21.34 -22.50
CA VAL A 302 -3.58 -22.32 -21.81
C VAL A 302 -2.45 -21.59 -21.07
N SER A 303 -1.81 -20.61 -21.72
CA SER A 303 -0.74 -19.81 -21.11
C SER A 303 -1.24 -19.00 -19.90
N CYS A 304 -2.46 -18.44 -19.97
CA CYS A 304 -3.08 -17.74 -18.84
C CYS A 304 -3.34 -18.67 -17.64
N ILE A 305 -3.77 -19.92 -17.89
CA ILE A 305 -3.95 -20.90 -16.81
C ILE A 305 -2.62 -21.16 -16.10
N PHE A 306 -1.54 -21.40 -16.86
CA PHE A 306 -0.20 -21.57 -16.27
C PHE A 306 0.29 -20.33 -15.55
N ALA A 307 0.05 -19.14 -16.10
CA ALA A 307 0.43 -17.87 -15.45
C ALA A 307 -0.28 -17.69 -14.10
N VAL A 308 -1.59 -17.99 -14.02
CA VAL A 308 -2.35 -17.95 -12.77
C VAL A 308 -1.82 -18.98 -11.76
N LEU A 309 -1.54 -20.22 -12.20
CA LEU A 309 -0.99 -21.25 -11.33
C LEU A 309 0.37 -20.82 -10.74
N ILE A 310 1.25 -20.25 -11.57
CA ILE A 310 2.55 -19.73 -11.13
C ILE A 310 2.35 -18.55 -10.16
N ALA A 311 1.46 -17.61 -10.50
CA ALA A 311 1.18 -16.45 -9.63
C ALA A 311 0.67 -16.88 -8.24
N VAL A 312 -0.22 -17.88 -8.18
CA VAL A 312 -0.72 -18.45 -6.92
C VAL A 312 0.37 -19.18 -6.15
N ALA A 313 1.22 -19.97 -6.83
CA ALA A 313 2.29 -20.72 -6.19
C ALA A 313 3.38 -19.82 -5.60
N PHE A 314 3.68 -18.68 -6.24
CA PHE A 314 4.71 -17.74 -5.82
C PHE A 314 4.16 -16.49 -5.10
N LYS A 315 2.89 -16.46 -4.79
CA LYS A 315 2.22 -15.32 -4.16
C LYS A 315 2.91 -14.90 -2.85
N GLU A 316 3.24 -15.85 -1.96
CA GLU A 316 3.86 -15.55 -0.67
C GLU A 316 5.30 -15.03 -0.79
N PRO A 317 6.24 -15.71 -1.50
CA PRO A 317 7.60 -15.20 -1.62
C PRO A 317 7.65 -13.85 -2.37
N VAL A 318 6.81 -13.66 -3.38
CA VAL A 318 6.74 -12.37 -4.09
C VAL A 318 6.12 -11.29 -3.20
N GLY A 319 5.09 -11.62 -2.41
CA GLY A 319 4.50 -10.72 -1.42
C GLY A 319 5.51 -10.25 -0.37
N GLN A 320 6.37 -11.15 0.14
CA GLN A 320 7.45 -10.81 1.06
C GLN A 320 8.47 -9.84 0.44
N ILE A 321 8.88 -10.07 -0.82
CA ILE A 321 9.80 -9.19 -1.54
C ILE A 321 9.17 -7.81 -1.81
N LEU A 322 7.90 -7.78 -2.21
CA LEU A 322 7.18 -6.55 -2.52
C LEU A 322 6.67 -5.82 -1.28
N GLY A 323 6.75 -6.44 -0.11
CA GLY A 323 6.23 -5.88 1.13
C GLY A 323 4.71 -5.70 1.14
N SER A 324 3.95 -6.50 0.36
CA SER A 324 2.49 -6.40 0.30
C SER A 324 1.85 -7.76 0.01
N GLU A 325 0.67 -7.98 0.58
CA GLU A 325 -0.13 -9.14 0.20
C GLU A 325 -0.62 -8.99 -1.25
N ILE A 326 -0.40 -10.05 -2.03
CA ILE A 326 -0.87 -10.11 -3.41
C ILE A 326 -2.23 -10.81 -3.40
N HIS A 327 -3.28 -10.05 -3.67
CA HIS A 327 -4.62 -10.59 -3.91
C HIS A 327 -4.88 -10.61 -5.43
N PRO A 328 -4.61 -11.71 -6.11
CA PRO A 328 -4.84 -11.77 -7.54
C PRO A 328 -6.35 -11.68 -7.81
N LEU A 329 -6.75 -10.71 -8.62
CA LEU A 329 -8.09 -10.58 -9.16
C LEU A 329 -9.20 -10.53 -8.08
N SER A 330 -9.09 -9.56 -7.16
CA SER A 330 -10.07 -9.38 -6.08
C SER A 330 -11.34 -8.66 -6.54
N HIS A 331 -11.27 -7.85 -7.59
CA HIS A 331 -12.40 -7.04 -8.06
C HIS A 331 -12.84 -7.40 -9.48
N PHE A 332 -14.15 -7.35 -9.72
CA PHE A 332 -14.74 -7.66 -11.04
C PHE A 332 -14.14 -6.84 -12.20
N ASN A 333 -13.80 -5.59 -11.96
CA ASN A 333 -13.17 -4.73 -12.96
C ASN A 333 -11.79 -5.24 -13.41
N GLU A 334 -11.04 -5.91 -12.55
CA GLU A 334 -9.73 -6.49 -12.88
C GLU A 334 -9.87 -7.63 -13.90
N TYR A 335 -10.94 -8.44 -13.77
CA TYR A 335 -11.25 -9.48 -14.76
C TYR A 335 -11.62 -8.89 -16.14
N LEU A 336 -12.35 -7.77 -16.15
CA LEU A 336 -12.69 -7.08 -17.42
C LEU A 336 -11.45 -6.51 -18.10
N ILE A 337 -10.55 -5.89 -17.35
CA ILE A 337 -9.28 -5.37 -17.87
C ILE A 337 -8.43 -6.53 -18.41
N LEU A 338 -8.29 -7.61 -17.65
CA LEU A 338 -7.55 -8.80 -18.09
C LEU A 338 -8.15 -9.40 -19.37
N ALA A 339 -9.47 -9.55 -19.46
CA ALA A 339 -10.15 -10.03 -20.66
C ALA A 339 -9.90 -9.11 -21.85
N GLY A 340 -9.92 -7.79 -21.66
CA GLY A 340 -9.58 -6.81 -22.69
C GLY A 340 -8.15 -6.95 -23.20
N ILE A 341 -7.17 -7.11 -22.29
CA ILE A 341 -5.76 -7.34 -22.64
C ILE A 341 -5.61 -8.65 -23.44
N ILE A 342 -6.25 -9.74 -22.99
CA ILE A 342 -6.23 -11.03 -23.69
C ILE A 342 -6.76 -10.88 -25.12
N LEU A 343 -7.88 -10.20 -25.33
CA LEU A 343 -8.47 -9.99 -26.65
C LEU A 343 -7.54 -9.17 -27.57
N ILE A 344 -6.91 -8.14 -27.05
CA ILE A 344 -5.93 -7.33 -27.79
C ILE A 344 -4.73 -8.19 -28.19
N MET A 345 -4.19 -8.98 -27.27
CA MET A 345 -3.07 -9.87 -27.51
C MET A 345 -3.38 -10.93 -28.58
N VAL A 346 -4.56 -11.56 -28.51
CA VAL A 346 -5.02 -12.52 -29.54
C VAL A 346 -5.15 -11.82 -30.89
N GLY A 347 -5.72 -10.63 -30.93
CA GLY A 347 -5.84 -9.83 -32.15
C GLY A 347 -4.47 -9.55 -32.79
N LEU A 348 -3.52 -9.08 -32.01
CA LEU A 348 -2.14 -8.79 -32.47
C LEU A 348 -1.42 -10.06 -32.90
N ALA A 349 -1.47 -11.13 -32.13
CA ALA A 349 -0.83 -12.39 -32.42
C ALA A 349 -1.38 -13.04 -33.72
N SER A 350 -2.69 -12.95 -33.96
CA SER A 350 -3.33 -13.55 -35.13
C SER A 350 -3.28 -12.68 -36.38
N ALA A 351 -3.09 -11.36 -36.26
CA ALA A 351 -3.15 -10.44 -37.39
C ALA A 351 -2.13 -10.74 -38.48
N VAL A 352 -0.83 -10.84 -38.11
CA VAL A 352 0.25 -11.08 -39.09
C VAL A 352 0.14 -12.43 -39.76
N PRO A 353 0.01 -13.57 -39.03
CA PRO A 353 -0.17 -14.88 -39.68
C PRO A 353 -1.41 -14.94 -40.54
N SER A 354 -2.52 -14.38 -40.09
CA SER A 354 -3.78 -14.36 -40.86
C SER A 354 -3.64 -13.62 -42.17
N PHE A 355 -2.97 -12.47 -42.15
CA PHE A 355 -2.74 -11.69 -43.34
C PHE A 355 -1.86 -12.45 -44.34
N ILE A 356 -0.75 -13.01 -43.88
CA ILE A 356 0.19 -13.80 -44.72
C ILE A 356 -0.51 -15.03 -45.31
N LEU A 357 -1.14 -15.86 -44.48
CA LEU A 357 -1.79 -17.07 -44.89
C LEU A 357 -3.00 -16.83 -45.81
N SER A 358 -3.73 -15.73 -45.61
CA SER A 358 -4.87 -15.38 -46.46
C SER A 358 -4.47 -14.79 -47.83
N SER A 359 -3.23 -14.35 -48.00
CA SER A 359 -2.74 -13.80 -49.26
C SER A 359 -2.27 -14.86 -50.26
N TYR A 360 -2.01 -16.10 -49.80
CA TYR A 360 -1.63 -17.18 -50.70
C TYR A 360 -2.83 -17.64 -51.57
N SER A 361 -2.59 -17.71 -52.88
CA SER A 361 -3.58 -18.22 -53.82
C SER A 361 -3.48 -19.73 -53.89
N ALA A 362 -4.61 -20.46 -53.76
CA ALA A 362 -4.65 -21.92 -53.89
C ALA A 362 -4.06 -22.41 -55.22
N ILE A 363 -4.19 -21.63 -56.30
CA ILE A 363 -3.71 -21.98 -57.65
C ILE A 363 -2.17 -21.95 -57.71
N ASN A 364 -1.51 -20.97 -57.10
CA ASN A 364 -0.05 -20.85 -57.09
C ASN A 364 0.60 -21.97 -56.26
N VAL A 365 -0.02 -22.32 -55.14
CA VAL A 365 0.44 -23.40 -54.24
C VAL A 365 0.42 -24.76 -54.91
N ILE A 366 -0.60 -25.02 -55.78
CA ILE A 366 -0.71 -26.31 -56.52
C ILE A 366 0.29 -26.36 -57.70
N LYS A 367 0.59 -25.22 -58.32
CA LYS A 367 1.57 -25.15 -59.43
C LYS A 367 3.03 -25.25 -58.96
N GLY A 368 3.28 -25.15 -57.62
CA GLY A 368 4.64 -25.23 -57.06
C GLY A 368 5.44 -23.93 -57.22
N GLU A 369 4.78 -22.79 -57.49
CA GLU A 369 5.36 -21.45 -57.57
C GLU A 369 5.32 -20.71 -56.25
#